data_dd5a864481d0ea0a223bef837796359c
#
_entry.id   dd5a864481d0ea0a223bef837796359c
#
_cell.length_a   1.000
_cell.length_b   1.000
_cell.length_c   1.000
_cell.angle_alpha   90.00
_cell.angle_beta   90.00
_cell.angle_gamma   90.00
#
_symmetry.space_group_name_H-M   'P 1'
#
loop_
_entity.id
_entity.type
_entity.pdbx_description
1 polymer ?
#
loop_
_entity_poly.entity_id
_entity_poly.type
_entity_poly.pdbx_seq_one_letter_code
_entity_poly.pdbx_strand_id
1 'polypeptide(L)'
;MYNHHLKAFIKAAQLKSFSKAAKALYISTPSLIQQINIFEDEIGVRLFVRTRRGIELTEAGEYLYSKALQIIELSDDALNRAKVIQQATWNTLRLVVSVNTQPKHLQHAISIMLANNPSLNIKIIPYEDIKKGKCLSCSCCLDSRI
;
A
#
# COMPACT_ATOMS: atom_id res chain seq x y z
N MET A 1 -0.40 7.03 -4.33
CA MET A 1 0.78 7.87 -4.57
C MET A 1 0.93 8.32 -6.03
N TYR A 2 0.11 7.87 -6.95
CA TYR A 2 0.10 8.39 -8.31
C TYR A 2 -0.71 9.68 -8.40
N ASN A 3 -0.24 10.59 -9.28
CA ASN A 3 -0.77 11.94 -9.45
C ASN A 3 -2.28 11.91 -9.81
N HIS A 4 -3.08 12.85 -9.30
CA HIS A 4 -4.50 13.02 -9.67
C HIS A 4 -4.70 13.12 -11.17
N HIS A 5 -3.76 13.72 -11.89
CA HIS A 5 -3.77 13.83 -13.34
C HIS A 5 -3.74 12.47 -14.05
N LEU A 6 -2.93 11.52 -13.54
CA LEU A 6 -2.88 10.16 -14.10
C LEU A 6 -4.21 9.41 -13.94
N LYS A 7 -4.90 9.58 -12.80
CA LYS A 7 -6.24 9.01 -12.59
C LYS A 7 -7.26 9.60 -13.56
N ALA A 8 -7.22 10.91 -13.72
CA ALA A 8 -8.09 11.62 -14.65
C ALA A 8 -7.88 11.14 -16.09
N PHE A 9 -6.62 11.02 -16.52
CA PHE A 9 -6.23 10.48 -17.82
C PHE A 9 -6.78 9.07 -18.06
N ILE A 10 -6.51 8.14 -17.15
CA ILE A 10 -6.96 6.75 -17.26
C ILE A 10 -8.48 6.65 -17.34
N LYS A 11 -9.19 7.42 -16.50
CA LYS A 11 -10.65 7.40 -16.51
C LYS A 11 -11.25 7.97 -17.78
N ALA A 12 -10.65 9.03 -18.32
CA ALA A 12 -11.05 9.61 -19.59
C ALA A 12 -10.81 8.64 -20.76
N ALA A 13 -9.68 7.94 -20.76
CA ALA A 13 -9.34 6.92 -21.76
C ALA A 13 -10.31 5.73 -21.73
N GLN A 14 -10.62 5.22 -20.53
CA GLN A 14 -11.56 4.10 -20.36
C GLN A 14 -12.97 4.40 -20.88
N LEU A 15 -13.47 5.59 -20.56
CA LEU A 15 -14.85 5.97 -20.88
C LEU A 15 -15.00 6.66 -22.24
N LYS A 16 -13.92 6.95 -22.93
CA LYS A 16 -13.86 7.65 -24.23
C LYS A 16 -14.69 8.93 -24.26
N SER A 17 -14.86 9.57 -23.09
CA SER A 17 -15.71 10.76 -22.92
C SER A 17 -15.31 11.53 -21.66
N PHE A 18 -14.94 12.81 -21.83
CA PHE A 18 -14.66 13.68 -20.70
C PHE A 18 -15.85 13.86 -19.76
N SER A 19 -17.07 13.99 -20.30
CA SER A 19 -18.26 14.18 -19.47
C SER A 19 -18.59 12.95 -18.62
N LYS A 20 -18.46 11.73 -19.19
CA LYS A 20 -18.65 10.49 -18.43
C LYS A 20 -17.55 10.29 -17.38
N ALA A 21 -16.31 10.60 -17.74
CA ALA A 21 -15.17 10.49 -16.83
C ALA A 21 -15.29 11.48 -15.66
N ALA A 22 -15.68 12.73 -15.93
CA ALA A 22 -15.90 13.74 -14.90
C ALA A 22 -16.98 13.30 -13.90
N LYS A 23 -18.11 12.79 -14.39
CA LYS A 23 -19.16 12.21 -13.51
C LYS A 23 -18.64 11.07 -12.66
N ALA A 24 -17.85 10.16 -13.23
CA ALA A 24 -17.29 9.01 -12.52
C ALA A 24 -16.24 9.42 -11.46
N LEU A 25 -15.61 10.58 -11.62
CA LEU A 25 -14.65 11.14 -10.67
C LEU A 25 -15.27 12.18 -9.72
N TYR A 26 -16.59 12.42 -9.82
CA TYR A 26 -17.32 13.40 -9.01
C TYR A 26 -16.77 14.84 -9.15
N ILE A 27 -16.33 15.22 -10.34
CA ILE A 27 -15.85 16.57 -10.66
C ILE A 27 -16.58 17.15 -11.85
N SER A 28 -16.42 18.46 -12.08
CA SER A 28 -16.98 19.10 -13.27
C SER A 28 -16.20 18.75 -14.55
N THR A 29 -16.88 18.72 -15.69
CA THR A 29 -16.22 18.47 -16.98
C THR A 29 -15.11 19.48 -17.29
N PRO A 30 -15.28 20.80 -17.04
CA PRO A 30 -14.19 21.76 -17.23
C PRO A 30 -12.97 21.47 -16.34
N SER A 31 -13.20 21.08 -15.08
CA SER A 31 -12.11 20.72 -14.15
C SER A 31 -11.33 19.49 -14.64
N LEU A 32 -12.03 18.47 -15.16
CA LEU A 32 -11.35 17.30 -15.73
C LEU A 32 -10.50 17.69 -16.96
N ILE A 33 -11.05 18.48 -17.86
CA ILE A 33 -10.32 18.94 -19.06
C ILE A 33 -9.08 19.74 -18.64
N GLN A 34 -9.19 20.60 -17.64
CA GLN A 34 -8.06 21.36 -17.13
C GLN A 34 -6.97 20.43 -16.55
N GLN A 35 -7.34 19.41 -15.78
CA GLN A 35 -6.38 18.43 -15.25
C GLN A 35 -5.66 17.67 -16.37
N ILE A 36 -6.38 17.30 -17.43
CA ILE A 36 -5.78 16.65 -18.61
C ILE A 36 -4.82 17.60 -19.34
N ASN A 37 -5.23 18.84 -19.57
CA ASN A 37 -4.37 19.82 -20.24
C ASN A 37 -3.08 20.07 -19.43
N ILE A 38 -3.18 20.26 -18.11
CA ILE A 38 -2.01 20.41 -17.23
C ILE A 38 -1.10 19.19 -17.36
N PHE A 39 -1.67 17.99 -17.37
CA PHE A 39 -0.88 16.76 -17.48
C PHE A 39 -0.19 16.66 -18.85
N GLU A 40 -0.88 16.95 -19.94
CA GLU A 40 -0.29 16.98 -21.28
C GLU A 40 0.81 18.04 -21.39
N ASP A 41 0.63 19.19 -20.76
CA ASP A 41 1.61 20.29 -20.79
C ASP A 41 2.85 19.94 -19.92
N GLU A 42 2.65 19.29 -18.76
CA GLU A 42 3.75 18.79 -17.90
C GLU A 42 4.65 17.78 -18.61
N ILE A 43 4.06 16.88 -19.39
CA ILE A 43 4.81 15.84 -20.11
C ILE A 43 5.25 16.25 -21.52
N GLY A 44 4.70 17.38 -22.02
CA GLY A 44 5.00 17.91 -23.35
C GLY A 44 4.40 17.08 -24.51
N VAL A 45 3.39 16.23 -24.22
CA VAL A 45 2.81 15.29 -25.21
C VAL A 45 1.30 15.33 -25.17
N ARG A 46 0.67 15.44 -26.34
CA ARG A 46 -0.79 15.31 -26.45
C ARG A 46 -1.21 13.85 -26.38
N LEU A 47 -2.15 13.56 -25.47
CA LEU A 47 -2.62 12.20 -25.18
C LEU A 47 -3.98 11.92 -25.80
N PHE A 48 -4.78 12.97 -26.07
CA PHE A 48 -6.10 12.84 -26.63
C PHE A 48 -6.27 13.64 -27.92
N VAL A 49 -7.06 13.07 -28.82
CA VAL A 49 -7.65 13.78 -29.97
C VAL A 49 -9.17 13.85 -29.83
N ARG A 50 -9.75 14.97 -30.19
CA ARG A 50 -11.23 15.12 -30.23
C ARG A 50 -11.75 14.63 -31.57
N THR A 51 -12.73 13.75 -31.55
CA THR A 51 -13.42 13.23 -32.72
C THR A 51 -14.90 13.58 -32.66
N ARG A 52 -15.61 13.40 -33.77
CA ARG A 52 -17.09 13.59 -33.83
C ARG A 52 -17.84 12.64 -32.86
N ARG A 53 -17.22 11.53 -32.45
CA ARG A 53 -17.81 10.51 -31.58
C ARG A 53 -17.37 10.63 -30.12
N GLY A 54 -16.52 11.59 -29.80
CA GLY A 54 -16.00 11.80 -28.45
C GLY A 54 -14.52 12.11 -28.44
N ILE A 55 -13.77 11.39 -27.59
CA ILE A 55 -12.30 11.50 -27.49
C ILE A 55 -11.67 10.15 -27.77
N GLU A 56 -10.51 10.17 -28.39
CA GLU A 56 -9.69 9.00 -28.69
C GLU A 56 -8.27 9.27 -28.21
N LEU A 57 -7.54 8.21 -27.89
CA LEU A 57 -6.12 8.34 -27.52
C LEU A 57 -5.28 8.57 -28.79
N THR A 58 -4.22 9.35 -28.65
CA THR A 58 -3.11 9.37 -29.60
C THR A 58 -2.28 8.08 -29.46
N GLU A 59 -1.38 7.81 -30.39
CA GLU A 59 -0.44 6.69 -30.27
C GLU A 59 0.39 6.78 -28.97
N ALA A 60 0.86 8.00 -28.64
CA ALA A 60 1.54 8.26 -27.37
C ALA A 60 0.60 8.05 -26.18
N GLY A 61 -0.67 8.43 -26.29
CA GLY A 61 -1.70 8.19 -25.29
C GLY A 61 -1.97 6.71 -25.04
N GLU A 62 -2.02 5.89 -26.09
CA GLU A 62 -2.21 4.43 -25.97
C GLU A 62 -1.02 3.77 -25.26
N TYR A 63 0.20 4.14 -25.64
CA TYR A 63 1.40 3.66 -24.97
C TYR A 63 1.41 4.05 -23.49
N LEU A 64 1.17 5.33 -23.18
CA LEU A 64 1.11 5.81 -21.81
C LEU A 64 0.00 5.12 -21.01
N TYR A 65 -1.18 4.91 -21.61
CA TYR A 65 -2.30 4.24 -20.97
C TYR A 65 -1.94 2.83 -20.54
N SER A 66 -1.29 2.04 -21.41
CA SER A 66 -0.85 0.69 -21.08
C SER A 66 0.14 0.65 -19.90
N LYS A 67 1.07 1.62 -19.88
CA LYS A 67 2.07 1.74 -18.81
C LYS A 67 1.47 2.28 -17.52
N ALA A 68 0.53 3.21 -17.62
CA ALA A 68 -0.17 3.78 -16.47
C ALA A 68 -0.94 2.71 -15.67
N LEU A 69 -1.55 1.74 -16.33
CA LEU A 69 -2.22 0.62 -15.66
C LEU A 69 -1.23 -0.22 -14.85
N GLN A 70 -0.05 -0.51 -15.41
CA GLN A 70 1.02 -1.25 -14.71
C GLN A 70 1.56 -0.47 -13.49
N ILE A 71 1.70 0.85 -13.60
CA ILE A 71 2.13 1.72 -12.50
C ILE A 71 1.12 1.71 -11.35
N ILE A 72 -0.18 1.74 -11.65
CA ILE A 72 -1.23 1.65 -10.63
C ILE A 72 -1.16 0.31 -9.91
N GLU A 73 -1.12 -0.79 -10.65
CA GLU A 73 -1.05 -2.13 -10.08
C GLU A 73 0.17 -2.29 -9.17
N LEU A 74 1.34 -1.87 -9.63
CA LEU A 74 2.58 -1.89 -8.84
C LEU A 74 2.48 -1.02 -7.59
N SER A 75 1.86 0.17 -7.70
CA SER A 75 1.64 1.07 -6.56
C SER A 75 0.71 0.45 -5.51
N ASP A 76 -0.38 -0.17 -5.96
CA ASP A 76 -1.35 -0.80 -5.07
C ASP A 76 -0.75 -2.05 -4.38
N ASP A 77 0.04 -2.86 -5.11
CA ASP A 77 0.80 -3.98 -4.52
C ASP A 77 1.79 -3.49 -3.45
N ALA A 78 2.56 -2.43 -3.75
CA ALA A 78 3.51 -1.85 -2.80
C ALA A 78 2.82 -1.35 -1.52
N LEU A 79 1.67 -0.67 -1.66
CA LEU A 79 0.88 -0.20 -0.52
C LEU A 79 0.31 -1.36 0.31
N ASN A 80 -0.18 -2.40 -0.35
CA ASN A 80 -0.70 -3.59 0.32
C ASN A 80 0.40 -4.33 1.08
N ARG A 81 1.59 -4.49 0.48
CA ARG A 81 2.75 -5.08 1.15
C ARG A 81 3.20 -4.26 2.35
N ALA A 82 3.23 -2.94 2.23
CA ALA A 82 3.56 -2.05 3.34
C ALA A 82 2.57 -2.22 4.52
N LYS A 83 1.27 -2.30 4.24
CA LYS A 83 0.25 -2.58 5.26
C LYS A 83 0.45 -3.94 5.92
N VAL A 84 0.72 -4.99 5.13
CA VAL A 84 0.99 -6.34 5.67
C VAL A 84 2.22 -6.34 6.57
N ILE A 85 3.31 -5.67 6.18
CA ILE A 85 4.53 -5.55 6.99
C ILE A 85 4.22 -4.83 8.30
N GLN A 86 3.47 -3.73 8.25
CA GLN A 86 3.06 -3.00 9.45
C GLN A 86 2.20 -3.87 10.38
N GLN A 87 1.21 -4.57 9.85
CA GLN A 87 0.35 -5.46 10.62
C GLN A 87 1.13 -6.63 11.24
N ALA A 88 2.08 -7.23 10.49
CA ALA A 88 2.93 -8.28 11.02
C ALA A 88 3.78 -7.82 12.21
N THR A 89 4.21 -6.55 12.23
CA THR A 89 4.94 -5.96 13.36
C THR A 89 4.04 -5.82 14.59
N TRP A 90 2.77 -5.46 14.43
CA TRP A 90 1.80 -5.30 15.51
C TRP A 90 1.25 -6.64 16.02
N ASN A 91 1.23 -7.68 15.18
CA ASN A 91 0.72 -9.00 15.54
C ASN A 91 1.82 -9.95 16.06
N THR A 92 3.01 -9.45 16.35
CA THR A 92 4.10 -10.29 16.90
C THR A 92 4.21 -10.10 18.39
N LEU A 93 3.80 -11.11 19.16
CA LEU A 93 4.02 -11.20 20.60
C LEU A 93 5.42 -11.77 20.86
N ARG A 94 6.28 -11.01 21.53
CA ARG A 94 7.60 -11.46 21.91
C ARG A 94 7.56 -11.92 23.38
N LEU A 95 7.77 -13.22 23.60
CA LEU A 95 7.80 -13.81 24.92
C LEU A 95 9.26 -14.07 25.31
N VAL A 96 9.67 -13.47 26.42
CA VAL A 96 10.97 -13.74 27.03
C VAL A 96 10.79 -14.86 28.05
N VAL A 97 11.47 -15.98 27.84
CA VAL A 97 11.35 -17.17 28.72
C VAL A 97 12.69 -17.51 29.27
N SER A 98 12.74 -17.72 30.61
CA SER A 98 13.94 -18.28 31.27
C SER A 98 14.07 -19.77 30.97
N VAL A 99 15.29 -20.23 30.69
CA VAL A 99 15.58 -21.63 30.36
C VAL A 99 15.23 -22.58 31.53
N ASN A 100 15.17 -22.06 32.74
CA ASN A 100 14.86 -22.85 33.96
C ASN A 100 13.35 -22.99 34.24
N THR A 101 12.50 -22.35 33.45
CA THR A 101 11.05 -22.40 33.67
C THR A 101 10.47 -23.56 32.86
N GLN A 102 9.88 -24.55 33.51
CA GLN A 102 9.21 -25.67 32.82
C GLN A 102 8.00 -25.15 32.02
N PRO A 103 7.98 -25.32 30.67
CA PRO A 103 7.07 -24.57 29.80
C PRO A 103 5.66 -25.17 29.63
N LYS A 104 5.23 -26.16 30.44
CA LYS A 104 3.94 -26.85 30.23
C LYS A 104 2.73 -25.90 30.25
N HIS A 105 2.69 -24.98 31.20
CA HIS A 105 1.60 -24.00 31.30
C HIS A 105 1.68 -22.94 30.20
N LEU A 106 2.89 -22.58 29.77
CA LEU A 106 3.12 -21.60 28.69
C LEU A 106 2.66 -22.16 27.34
N GLN A 107 2.94 -23.43 27.06
CA GLN A 107 2.51 -24.09 25.81
C GLN A 107 0.98 -24.11 25.71
N HIS A 108 0.29 -24.41 26.80
CA HIS A 108 -1.17 -24.40 26.82
C HIS A 108 -1.75 -22.98 26.62
N ALA A 109 -1.17 -21.98 27.28
CA ALA A 109 -1.58 -20.57 27.07
C ALA A 109 -1.35 -20.11 25.61
N ILE A 110 -0.20 -20.46 25.03
CA ILE A 110 0.12 -20.14 23.62
C ILE A 110 -0.88 -20.81 22.67
N SER A 111 -1.23 -22.07 22.89
CA SER A 111 -2.20 -22.77 22.03
C SER A 111 -3.58 -22.14 22.07
N ILE A 112 -4.06 -21.69 23.24
CA ILE A 112 -5.33 -20.96 23.37
C ILE A 112 -5.25 -19.60 22.67
N MET A 113 -4.15 -18.87 22.81
CA MET A 113 -3.98 -17.56 22.15
C MET A 113 -3.96 -17.68 20.62
N LEU A 114 -3.28 -18.68 20.09
CA LEU A 114 -3.24 -18.95 18.64
C LEU A 114 -4.58 -19.42 18.09
N ALA A 115 -5.34 -20.22 18.86
CA ALA A 115 -6.67 -20.65 18.47
C ALA A 115 -7.66 -19.46 18.35
N ASN A 116 -7.54 -18.49 19.26
CA ASN A 116 -8.41 -17.29 19.26
C ASN A 116 -7.94 -16.18 18.28
N ASN A 117 -6.66 -16.20 17.88
CA ASN A 117 -6.05 -15.19 17.01
C ASN A 117 -5.11 -15.85 15.98
N PRO A 118 -5.63 -16.39 14.85
CA PRO A 118 -4.83 -17.12 13.86
C PRO A 118 -3.74 -16.27 13.18
N SER A 119 -3.86 -14.94 13.23
CA SER A 119 -2.88 -14.00 12.65
C SER A 119 -1.76 -13.61 13.62
N LEU A 120 -1.78 -14.12 14.86
CA LEU A 120 -0.79 -13.79 15.89
C LEU A 120 0.51 -14.59 15.66
N ASN A 121 1.62 -13.88 15.49
CA ASN A 121 2.95 -14.48 15.49
C ASN A 121 3.56 -14.42 16.88
N ILE A 122 4.02 -15.57 17.40
CA ILE A 122 4.67 -15.63 18.71
C ILE A 122 6.15 -15.93 18.51
N LYS A 123 7.01 -15.02 18.98
CA LYS A 123 8.46 -15.18 18.98
C LYS A 123 8.96 -15.40 20.41
N ILE A 124 9.48 -16.59 20.68
CA ILE A 124 10.06 -16.93 21.99
C ILE A 124 11.54 -16.53 21.98
N ILE A 125 11.96 -15.74 22.97
CA ILE A 125 13.33 -15.24 23.11
C ILE A 125 13.86 -15.79 24.44
N PRO A 126 14.97 -16.56 24.44
CA PRO A 126 15.62 -16.98 25.69
C PRO A 126 16.14 -15.76 26.45
N TYR A 127 15.91 -15.72 27.76
CA TYR A 127 16.36 -14.62 28.65
C TYR A 127 17.87 -14.37 28.56
N GLU A 128 18.65 -15.41 28.34
CA GLU A 128 20.11 -15.33 28.21
C GLU A 128 20.57 -14.56 26.99
N ASP A 129 19.80 -14.55 25.92
CA ASP A 129 20.11 -13.79 24.68
C ASP A 129 19.94 -12.28 24.90
N ILE A 130 19.04 -11.88 25.79
CA ILE A 130 18.85 -10.46 26.16
C ILE A 130 20.04 -9.97 26.99
N LYS A 131 20.53 -10.76 27.94
CA LYS A 131 21.71 -10.41 28.73
C LYS A 131 23.00 -10.29 27.90
N LYS A 132 23.09 -11.00 26.78
CA LYS A 132 24.23 -10.96 25.85
C LYS A 132 24.12 -9.85 24.79
N GLY A 133 23.14 -8.93 24.88
CA GLY A 133 22.98 -7.81 23.96
C GLY A 133 22.53 -8.21 22.54
N LYS A 134 22.08 -9.46 22.33
CA LYS A 134 21.61 -9.95 21.03
C LYS A 134 20.19 -9.54 20.66
N CYS A 135 19.57 -8.68 21.45
CA CYS A 135 18.24 -8.13 21.12
C CYS A 135 18.38 -7.00 20.10
N LEU A 136 18.69 -7.35 18.85
CA LEU A 136 18.65 -6.44 17.72
C LEU A 136 17.19 -6.03 17.46
N SER A 137 16.92 -4.73 17.63
CA SER A 137 15.66 -4.02 17.37
C SER A 137 14.52 -4.27 18.37
N CYS A 138 14.64 -3.75 19.58
CA CYS A 138 13.48 -3.56 20.46
C CYS A 138 13.37 -2.08 20.87
N SER A 139 12.35 -1.38 20.34
CA SER A 139 11.98 -0.04 20.80
C SER A 139 11.38 -0.02 22.23
N CYS A 140 11.39 -1.15 22.94
CA CYS A 140 10.85 -1.29 24.29
C CYS A 140 11.94 -1.30 25.39
N CYS A 141 13.22 -1.10 25.04
CA CYS A 141 14.30 -1.02 26.01
C CYS A 141 14.65 0.40 26.46
N LEU A 142 13.77 1.36 26.19
CA LEU A 142 13.92 2.75 26.62
C LEU A 142 12.91 3.08 27.73
N ASP A 143 12.88 2.34 28.83
CA ASP A 143 12.37 2.85 30.12
C ASP A 143 12.63 1.82 31.22
N SER A 144 13.83 1.85 31.72
CA SER A 144 14.14 1.33 33.07
C SER A 144 15.37 2.07 33.58
N ARG A 145 15.22 3.37 33.80
CA ARG A 145 15.99 4.09 34.79
C ARG A 145 15.01 4.56 35.86
N ILE A 146 14.87 3.78 36.88
CA ILE A 146 14.68 4.20 38.28
C ILE A 146 15.41 3.19 39.11
#